data_35bf2a115e436df6b2c67142ddba50ea
#
_entry.id   35bf2a115e436df6b2c67142ddba50ea
#
_cell.length_a   1.000
_cell.length_b   1.000
_cell.length_c   1.000
_cell.angle_alpha   90.00
_cell.angle_beta   90.00
_cell.angle_gamma   90.00
#
_symmetry.space_group_name_H-M   'P 1'
#
loop_
_entity.id
_entity.type
_entity.pdbx_description
1 polymer ?
#
loop_
_entity_poly.entity_id
_entity_poly.type
_entity_poly.pdbx_seq_one_letter_code
_entity_poly.pdbx_strand_id
1 'polypeptide(L)'
;LVVGVHEAVVYSGALRLNYLNPFNLYLLAVPIVERQTLGDDRDEFPGGNTLFGADVTWRVGPSSLLYLDAVIDDYQPQDGLKSFRNWDSKFATQIGVYTTDPFGVSDASIRAEYTFVNQYAYTHEFDALRYTLAGEPLGFFTGPDADDLSLHADKWLSPRVRVGATAVQTRKGEQDITVPRRRGGPQRWTFLSGVEEVRRAFGVSVRVTEVTRWTADVEATYVRLTNVDHVAGATRDGIDIVARGSFRM
;
A
#
# COMPACT_ATOMS: atom_id res chain seq x y z
N LEU A 1 -9.67 -3.43 -20.82
CA LEU A 1 -9.48 -4.16 -19.59
C LEU A 1 -8.13 -4.85 -19.62
N VAL A 2 -7.35 -4.69 -18.57
CA VAL A 2 -6.10 -5.42 -18.31
C VAL A 2 -6.25 -6.08 -16.96
N VAL A 3 -5.82 -7.34 -16.86
CA VAL A 3 -5.79 -8.10 -15.61
C VAL A 3 -4.37 -8.62 -15.43
N GLY A 4 -3.78 -8.36 -14.30
CA GLY A 4 -2.49 -8.87 -13.87
C GLY A 4 -2.61 -9.82 -12.68
N VAL A 5 -1.65 -10.71 -12.54
CA VAL A 5 -1.43 -11.51 -11.34
C VAL A 5 0.05 -11.44 -11.00
N HIS A 6 0.37 -11.39 -9.72
CA HIS A 6 1.74 -11.29 -9.27
C HIS A 6 1.94 -12.07 -7.98
N GLU A 7 3.16 -12.51 -7.76
CA GLU A 7 3.57 -13.19 -6.54
C GLU A 7 4.85 -12.57 -6.01
N ALA A 8 4.98 -12.53 -4.71
CA ALA A 8 6.21 -12.20 -4.03
C ALA A 8 6.52 -13.27 -2.99
N VAL A 9 7.79 -13.56 -2.78
CA VAL A 9 8.24 -14.44 -1.73
C VAL A 9 9.33 -13.77 -0.91
N VAL A 10 9.15 -13.78 0.40
CA VAL A 10 10.20 -13.42 1.36
C VAL A 10 10.76 -14.71 1.92
N TYR A 11 12.06 -14.88 1.84
CA TYR A 11 12.74 -16.06 2.39
C TYR A 11 13.96 -15.64 3.18
N SER A 12 14.34 -16.45 4.16
CA SER A 12 15.53 -16.25 4.99
C SER A 12 16.57 -17.34 4.74
N GLY A 13 17.82 -17.06 5.07
CA GLY A 13 18.94 -18.00 4.95
C GLY A 13 19.63 -17.98 3.59
N ALA A 14 20.20 -19.10 3.18
CA ALA A 14 20.98 -19.20 1.94
C ALA A 14 20.09 -19.04 0.70
N LEU A 15 20.65 -18.38 -0.31
CA LEU A 15 19.98 -18.24 -1.61
C LEU A 15 19.61 -19.60 -2.19
N ARG A 16 18.33 -19.84 -2.40
CA ARG A 16 17.83 -21.08 -3.01
C ARG A 16 17.44 -20.80 -4.45
N LEU A 17 18.04 -21.53 -5.40
CA LEU A 17 17.79 -21.37 -6.83
C LEU A 17 16.33 -21.56 -7.20
N ASN A 18 15.57 -22.32 -6.42
CA ASN A 18 14.12 -22.51 -6.62
C ASN A 18 13.32 -21.20 -6.53
N TYR A 19 13.78 -20.24 -5.72
CA TYR A 19 13.14 -18.92 -5.60
C TYR A 19 13.56 -17.94 -6.70
N LEU A 20 14.54 -18.28 -7.52
CA LEU A 20 14.98 -17.48 -8.66
C LEU A 20 14.32 -17.89 -9.97
N ASN A 21 13.55 -18.98 -9.99
CA ASN A 21 12.88 -19.43 -11.21
C ASN A 21 11.58 -18.64 -11.43
N PRO A 22 11.50 -17.76 -12.43
CA PRO A 22 10.32 -16.92 -12.68
C PRO A 22 9.10 -17.71 -13.19
N PHE A 23 9.26 -18.99 -13.49
CA PHE A 23 8.18 -19.88 -13.92
C PHE A 23 7.57 -20.69 -12.77
N ASN A 24 8.14 -20.62 -11.57
CA ASN A 24 7.57 -21.27 -10.40
C ASN A 24 6.41 -20.41 -9.86
N LEU A 25 5.27 -21.04 -9.68
CA LEU A 25 4.20 -20.47 -8.86
C LEU A 25 4.58 -20.70 -7.39
N TYR A 26 5.09 -19.67 -6.73
CA TYR A 26 5.60 -19.78 -5.35
C TYR A 26 4.53 -20.20 -4.37
N LEU A 27 3.28 -19.81 -4.59
CA LEU A 27 2.12 -20.25 -3.81
C LEU A 27 2.01 -21.79 -3.74
N LEU A 28 2.40 -22.49 -4.81
CA LEU A 28 2.38 -23.96 -4.88
C LEU A 28 3.75 -24.57 -4.55
N ALA A 29 4.83 -23.89 -4.95
CA ALA A 29 6.18 -24.41 -4.82
C ALA A 29 6.71 -24.33 -3.38
N VAL A 30 6.43 -23.26 -2.64
CA VAL A 30 6.94 -23.06 -1.28
C VAL A 30 6.51 -24.19 -0.34
N PRO A 31 5.23 -24.56 -0.23
CA PRO A 31 4.83 -25.65 0.66
C PRO A 31 5.44 -27.01 0.29
N ILE A 32 5.69 -27.26 -1.00
CA ILE A 32 6.29 -28.51 -1.49
C ILE A 32 7.78 -28.54 -1.14
N VAL A 33 8.49 -27.45 -1.42
CA VAL A 33 9.94 -27.31 -1.13
C VAL A 33 10.20 -27.41 0.37
N GLU A 34 9.37 -26.78 1.19
CA GLU A 34 9.48 -26.84 2.64
C GLU A 34 9.30 -28.24 3.18
N ARG A 35 8.28 -28.98 2.71
CA ARG A 35 8.08 -30.36 3.12
C ARG A 35 9.25 -31.27 2.73
N GLN A 36 9.87 -31.03 1.58
CA GLN A 36 10.99 -31.85 1.09
C GLN A 36 12.32 -31.51 1.74
N THR A 37 12.53 -30.27 2.18
CA THR A 37 13.84 -29.80 2.60
C THR A 37 13.98 -29.70 4.11
N LEU A 38 12.90 -29.44 4.84
CA LEU A 38 12.96 -29.14 6.28
C LEU A 38 12.56 -30.32 7.16
N GLY A 39 11.86 -31.34 6.62
CA GLY A 39 11.42 -32.46 7.45
C GLY A 39 10.69 -32.00 8.72
N ASP A 40 11.12 -32.49 9.89
CA ASP A 40 10.58 -32.12 11.20
C ASP A 40 11.29 -30.90 11.83
N ASP A 41 12.38 -30.40 11.23
CA ASP A 41 13.21 -29.29 11.79
C ASP A 41 12.65 -27.90 11.40
N ARG A 42 11.34 -27.70 11.50
CA ARG A 42 10.66 -26.43 11.15
C ARG A 42 11.04 -25.27 12.07
N ASP A 43 11.48 -25.57 13.29
CA ASP A 43 11.81 -24.55 14.28
C ASP A 43 13.17 -23.89 14.01
N GLU A 44 14.06 -24.56 13.27
CA GLU A 44 15.42 -24.07 13.00
C GLU A 44 15.53 -23.29 11.68
N PHE A 45 14.64 -23.56 10.71
CA PHE A 45 14.60 -22.87 9.41
C PHE A 45 13.17 -22.46 9.06
N PRO A 46 12.79 -21.23 9.38
CA PRO A 46 11.51 -20.72 8.94
C PRO A 46 11.47 -20.77 7.40
N GLY A 47 10.39 -21.31 6.86
CA GLY A 47 10.16 -21.41 5.42
C GLY A 47 10.18 -20.07 4.68
N GLY A 48 9.40 -19.95 3.63
CA GLY A 48 9.15 -18.69 2.93
C GLY A 48 7.79 -18.11 3.30
N ASN A 49 7.66 -16.79 3.29
CA ASN A 49 6.38 -16.10 3.30
C ASN A 49 6.00 -15.74 1.86
N THR A 50 4.85 -16.20 1.39
CA THR A 50 4.40 -15.99 0.01
C THR A 50 3.19 -15.08 -0.01
N LEU A 51 3.29 -13.99 -0.77
CA LEU A 51 2.20 -13.08 -1.05
C LEU A 51 1.71 -13.31 -2.49
N PHE A 52 0.41 -13.35 -2.66
CA PHE A 52 -0.23 -13.45 -3.97
C PHE A 52 -1.08 -12.21 -4.21
N GLY A 53 -0.98 -11.63 -5.40
CA GLY A 53 -1.76 -10.45 -5.76
C GLY A 53 -2.40 -10.57 -7.13
N ALA A 54 -3.44 -9.77 -7.32
CA ALA A 54 -4.09 -9.57 -8.60
C ALA A 54 -4.49 -8.12 -8.77
N ASP A 55 -4.33 -7.62 -9.98
CA ASP A 55 -4.73 -6.26 -10.34
C ASP A 55 -5.66 -6.26 -11.56
N VAL A 56 -6.51 -5.26 -11.59
CA VAL A 56 -7.41 -4.98 -12.70
C VAL A 56 -7.35 -3.51 -13.04
N THR A 57 -7.08 -3.20 -14.30
CA THR A 57 -7.20 -1.85 -14.85
C THR A 57 -8.23 -1.83 -15.97
N TRP A 58 -9.25 -1.01 -15.79
CA TRP A 58 -10.32 -0.87 -16.76
C TRP A 58 -10.44 0.57 -17.27
N ARG A 59 -10.24 0.74 -18.57
CA ARG A 59 -10.51 2.02 -19.25
C ARG A 59 -12.02 2.17 -19.49
N VAL A 60 -12.61 3.15 -18.82
CA VAL A 60 -14.03 3.50 -18.95
C VAL A 60 -14.15 4.72 -19.85
N GLY A 61 -14.53 4.49 -21.09
CA GLY A 61 -14.53 5.56 -22.10
C GLY A 61 -13.13 6.07 -22.46
N PRO A 62 -13.02 7.25 -23.07
CA PRO A 62 -11.74 7.79 -23.54
C PRO A 62 -10.88 8.41 -22.43
N SER A 63 -11.50 8.88 -21.36
CA SER A 63 -10.86 9.77 -20.38
C SER A 63 -10.72 9.18 -18.97
N SER A 64 -11.27 8.00 -18.68
CA SER A 64 -11.29 7.47 -17.32
C SER A 64 -10.67 6.08 -17.22
N LEU A 65 -9.96 5.85 -16.11
CA LEU A 65 -9.42 4.56 -15.67
C LEU A 65 -9.99 4.23 -14.30
N LEU A 66 -10.50 3.02 -14.14
CA LEU A 66 -10.76 2.38 -12.86
C LEU A 66 -9.70 1.32 -12.63
N TYR A 67 -9.19 1.20 -11.43
CA TYR A 67 -8.21 0.18 -11.09
C TYR A 67 -8.44 -0.36 -9.68
N LEU A 68 -8.10 -1.61 -9.54
CA LEU A 68 -8.12 -2.36 -8.28
C LEU A 68 -6.83 -3.16 -8.20
N ASP A 69 -6.18 -3.12 -7.07
CA ASP A 69 -5.09 -4.01 -6.68
C ASP A 69 -5.46 -4.72 -5.37
N ALA A 70 -5.18 -6.00 -5.27
CA ALA A 70 -5.41 -6.78 -4.07
C ALA A 70 -4.26 -7.75 -3.85
N VAL A 71 -3.74 -7.77 -2.63
CA VAL A 71 -2.69 -8.67 -2.18
C VAL A 71 -3.20 -9.49 -1.01
N ILE A 72 -2.97 -10.78 -1.06
CA ILE A 72 -3.24 -11.74 0.00
C ILE A 72 -1.89 -12.21 0.55
N ASP A 73 -1.69 -11.99 1.83
CA ASP A 73 -0.59 -12.51 2.64
C ASP A 73 -1.14 -13.66 3.50
N ASP A 74 -0.49 -14.80 3.47
CA ASP A 74 -0.89 -15.97 4.26
C ASP A 74 -2.25 -16.59 3.82
N TYR A 75 -2.32 -17.09 2.59
CA TYR A 75 -3.47 -17.84 2.09
C TYR A 75 -3.45 -19.29 2.56
N GLN A 76 -4.54 -19.77 3.17
CA GLN A 76 -4.72 -21.16 3.57
C GLN A 76 -5.66 -21.88 2.60
N PRO A 77 -5.14 -22.55 1.56
CA PRO A 77 -5.94 -23.14 0.49
C PRO A 77 -6.88 -24.27 0.95
N GLN A 78 -6.57 -24.93 2.08
CA GLN A 78 -7.43 -25.99 2.65
C GLN A 78 -8.80 -25.48 3.10
N ASP A 79 -8.94 -24.21 3.41
CA ASP A 79 -10.19 -23.62 3.86
C ASP A 79 -11.02 -23.02 2.72
N GLY A 80 -10.50 -23.01 1.50
CA GLY A 80 -11.15 -22.49 0.31
C GLY A 80 -11.69 -21.08 0.50
N LEU A 81 -12.90 -20.80 -0.01
CA LEU A 81 -13.54 -19.49 0.16
C LEU A 81 -13.90 -19.16 1.62
N LYS A 82 -13.89 -20.14 2.52
CA LYS A 82 -14.09 -19.88 3.95
C LYS A 82 -12.88 -19.17 4.58
N SER A 83 -11.70 -19.32 3.99
CA SER A 83 -10.49 -18.60 4.40
C SER A 83 -10.72 -17.08 4.42
N PHE A 84 -11.48 -16.53 3.48
CA PHE A 84 -11.86 -15.10 3.49
C PHE A 84 -12.85 -14.73 4.60
N ARG A 85 -13.61 -15.69 5.11
CA ARG A 85 -14.57 -15.48 6.22
C ARG A 85 -13.95 -15.72 7.58
N ASN A 86 -12.96 -16.58 7.67
CA ASN A 86 -12.35 -17.00 8.93
C ASN A 86 -11.13 -16.15 9.28
N TRP A 87 -11.11 -14.89 8.87
CA TRP A 87 -10.22 -13.82 9.35
C TRP A 87 -8.74 -14.20 9.60
N ASP A 88 -8.33 -15.38 9.15
CA ASP A 88 -6.95 -15.83 9.15
C ASP A 88 -6.19 -15.30 7.93
N SER A 89 -6.94 -14.85 6.92
CA SER A 89 -6.38 -14.25 5.72
C SER A 89 -5.96 -12.82 5.99
N LYS A 90 -4.71 -12.54 5.72
CA LYS A 90 -4.14 -11.21 5.77
C LYS A 90 -4.17 -10.65 4.34
N PHE A 91 -4.73 -9.47 4.16
CA PHE A 91 -4.86 -8.89 2.83
C PHE A 91 -4.75 -7.36 2.85
N ALA A 92 -4.38 -6.81 1.71
CA ALA A 92 -4.43 -5.39 1.42
C ALA A 92 -5.11 -5.16 0.07
N THR A 93 -5.84 -4.06 -0.06
CA THR A 93 -6.51 -3.70 -1.30
C THR A 93 -6.38 -2.20 -1.57
N GLN A 94 -6.25 -1.84 -2.84
CA GLN A 94 -6.34 -0.47 -3.30
C GLN A 94 -7.35 -0.39 -4.45
N ILE A 95 -8.28 0.56 -4.37
CA ILE A 95 -9.18 0.89 -5.47
C ILE A 95 -8.99 2.35 -5.83
N GLY A 96 -8.98 2.66 -7.11
CA GLY A 96 -8.82 4.03 -7.57
C GLY A 96 -9.53 4.34 -8.86
N VAL A 97 -9.72 5.63 -9.07
CA VAL A 97 -10.20 6.21 -10.30
C VAL A 97 -9.29 7.36 -10.71
N TYR A 98 -8.95 7.40 -11.99
CA TYR A 98 -8.29 8.54 -12.62
C TYR A 98 -9.12 9.00 -13.82
N THR A 99 -9.36 10.29 -13.92
CA THR A 99 -10.10 10.85 -15.06
C THR A 99 -9.47 12.16 -15.53
N THR A 100 -9.43 12.33 -16.84
CA THR A 100 -9.07 13.60 -17.49
C THR A 100 -10.32 14.31 -17.95
N ASP A 101 -10.28 15.63 -18.02
CA ASP A 101 -11.39 16.51 -18.40
C ASP A 101 -12.69 16.22 -17.63
N PRO A 102 -12.62 16.05 -16.29
CA PRO A 102 -13.77 15.69 -15.49
C PRO A 102 -14.84 16.79 -15.59
N PHE A 103 -16.11 16.36 -15.71
CA PHE A 103 -17.27 17.26 -15.81
C PHE A 103 -17.19 18.29 -16.94
N GLY A 104 -16.41 18.01 -18.01
CA GLY A 104 -16.21 18.92 -19.12
C GLY A 104 -15.20 20.05 -18.86
N VAL A 105 -14.47 20.01 -17.76
CA VAL A 105 -13.38 20.95 -17.48
C VAL A 105 -12.13 20.50 -18.21
N SER A 106 -11.84 21.13 -19.36
CA SER A 106 -10.68 20.79 -20.18
C SER A 106 -9.35 21.00 -19.46
N ASP A 107 -8.33 20.23 -19.84
CA ASP A 107 -6.96 20.32 -19.26
C ASP A 107 -6.90 20.10 -17.74
N ALA A 108 -7.88 19.41 -17.18
CA ALA A 108 -7.94 19.02 -15.79
C ALA A 108 -7.82 17.51 -15.62
N SER A 109 -7.40 17.06 -14.45
CA SER A 109 -7.45 15.66 -14.06
C SER A 109 -7.81 15.51 -12.59
N ILE A 110 -8.47 14.41 -12.26
CA ILE A 110 -8.78 14.01 -10.89
C ILE A 110 -8.33 12.57 -10.72
N ARG A 111 -7.69 12.28 -9.58
CA ARG A 111 -7.40 10.94 -9.10
C ARG A 111 -7.93 10.81 -7.68
N ALA A 112 -8.71 9.76 -7.43
CA ALA A 112 -9.14 9.37 -6.10
C ALA A 112 -8.76 7.92 -5.86
N GLU A 113 -8.17 7.63 -4.70
CA GLU A 113 -7.71 6.31 -4.30
C GLU A 113 -8.13 6.02 -2.87
N TYR A 114 -8.53 4.79 -2.62
CA TYR A 114 -8.75 4.26 -1.29
C TYR A 114 -7.95 2.98 -1.12
N THR A 115 -7.12 2.93 -0.09
CA THR A 115 -6.31 1.78 0.27
C THR A 115 -6.71 1.29 1.64
N PHE A 116 -6.84 -0.01 1.78
CA PHE A 116 -7.12 -0.71 3.02
C PHE A 116 -6.06 -1.77 3.26
N VAL A 117 -5.50 -1.82 4.46
CA VAL A 117 -4.54 -2.83 4.88
C VAL A 117 -5.04 -3.50 6.15
N ASN A 118 -5.28 -4.80 6.06
CA ASN A 118 -5.78 -5.61 7.18
C ASN A 118 -4.84 -5.53 8.39
N GLN A 119 -5.39 -5.75 9.59
CA GLN A 119 -4.69 -5.65 10.87
C GLN A 119 -3.38 -6.45 10.95
N TYR A 120 -3.27 -7.57 10.26
CA TYR A 120 -2.08 -8.43 10.31
C TYR A 120 -1.40 -8.61 8.95
N ALA A 121 -1.79 -7.86 7.92
CA ALA A 121 -1.11 -7.91 6.63
C ALA A 121 0.38 -7.57 6.80
N TYR A 122 1.24 -8.24 6.03
CA TYR A 122 2.70 -8.07 6.04
C TYR A 122 3.42 -8.57 7.30
N THR A 123 2.68 -8.98 8.34
CA THR A 123 3.28 -9.51 9.57
C THR A 123 3.64 -10.99 9.41
N HIS A 124 4.70 -11.44 10.08
CA HIS A 124 5.08 -12.84 10.14
C HIS A 124 5.64 -13.18 11.52
N GLU A 125 5.46 -14.45 11.96
CA GLU A 125 5.96 -14.96 13.25
C GLU A 125 7.50 -14.81 13.35
N PHE A 126 8.18 -15.05 12.24
CA PHE A 126 9.63 -14.85 12.11
C PHE A 126 9.94 -13.50 11.49
N ASP A 127 10.76 -12.71 12.17
CA ASP A 127 11.14 -11.35 11.76
C ASP A 127 11.72 -11.29 10.34
N ALA A 128 12.53 -12.27 9.98
CA ALA A 128 13.18 -12.36 8.68
C ALA A 128 12.22 -12.64 7.51
N LEU A 129 10.97 -13.03 7.81
CA LEU A 129 9.94 -13.34 6.82
C LEU A 129 8.83 -12.28 6.75
N ARG A 130 8.94 -11.19 7.52
CA ARG A 130 8.04 -10.05 7.36
C ARG A 130 8.20 -9.43 5.97
N TYR A 131 7.13 -8.91 5.41
CA TYR A 131 7.18 -8.21 4.12
C TYR A 131 7.72 -6.79 4.29
N THR A 132 9.00 -6.71 4.69
CA THR A 132 9.72 -5.47 4.98
C THR A 132 11.10 -5.45 4.34
N LEU A 133 11.61 -4.25 4.08
CA LEU A 133 12.99 -3.98 3.70
C LEU A 133 13.54 -2.87 4.60
N ALA A 134 14.65 -3.13 5.27
CA ALA A 134 15.28 -2.17 6.20
C ALA A 134 14.31 -1.62 7.28
N GLY A 135 13.34 -2.45 7.70
CA GLY A 135 12.34 -2.08 8.70
C GLY A 135 11.07 -1.43 8.14
N GLU A 136 11.06 -1.05 6.87
CA GLU A 136 9.91 -0.41 6.22
C GLU A 136 9.05 -1.44 5.48
N PRO A 137 7.70 -1.29 5.45
CA PRO A 137 6.82 -2.14 4.67
C PRO A 137 7.17 -2.11 3.18
N LEU A 138 7.26 -3.26 2.52
CA LEU A 138 7.38 -3.37 1.07
C LEU A 138 6.03 -3.21 0.34
N GLY A 139 4.92 -3.36 1.08
CA GLY A 139 3.58 -3.12 0.58
C GLY A 139 3.19 -1.64 0.70
N PHE A 140 1.97 -1.39 1.17
CA PHE A 140 1.50 -0.02 1.36
C PHE A 140 2.26 0.65 2.54
N PHE A 141 2.61 1.91 2.38
CA PHE A 141 3.53 2.63 3.27
C PHE A 141 3.08 2.73 4.73
N THR A 142 1.78 2.64 4.99
CA THR A 142 1.23 2.67 6.35
C THR A 142 1.51 1.39 7.15
N GLY A 143 1.88 0.29 6.46
CA GLY A 143 1.90 -1.04 7.06
C GLY A 143 0.50 -1.55 7.41
N PRO A 144 0.39 -2.55 8.30
CA PRO A 144 -0.88 -3.18 8.67
C PRO A 144 -1.81 -2.24 9.46
N ASP A 145 -3.09 -2.63 9.60
CA ASP A 145 -4.09 -1.96 10.44
C ASP A 145 -4.30 -0.49 10.07
N ALA A 146 -4.47 -0.21 8.79
CA ALA A 146 -4.55 1.15 8.29
C ALA A 146 -5.47 1.26 7.07
N ASP A 147 -6.00 2.45 6.86
CA ASP A 147 -6.52 2.87 5.57
C ASP A 147 -6.04 4.26 5.16
N ASP A 148 -6.14 4.52 3.88
CA ASP A 148 -5.76 5.80 3.29
C ASP A 148 -6.77 6.18 2.19
N LEU A 149 -7.29 7.38 2.28
CA LEU A 149 -8.12 8.00 1.25
C LEU A 149 -7.39 9.21 0.70
N SER A 150 -7.06 9.19 -0.58
CA SER A 150 -6.40 10.30 -1.25
C SER A 150 -7.21 10.84 -2.43
N LEU A 151 -7.21 12.15 -2.57
CA LEU A 151 -7.81 12.88 -3.68
C LEU A 151 -6.79 13.90 -4.21
N HIS A 152 -6.52 13.81 -5.50
CA HIS A 152 -5.65 14.74 -6.20
C HIS A 152 -6.41 15.35 -7.37
N ALA A 153 -6.33 16.66 -7.52
CA ALA A 153 -6.89 17.38 -8.66
C ALA A 153 -5.84 18.32 -9.23
N ASP A 154 -5.67 18.29 -10.54
CA ASP A 154 -4.74 19.15 -11.27
C ASP A 154 -5.45 19.87 -12.40
N LYS A 155 -5.02 21.09 -12.70
CA LYS A 155 -5.51 21.89 -13.83
C LYS A 155 -4.34 22.63 -14.49
N TRP A 156 -4.21 22.48 -15.80
CA TRP A 156 -3.36 23.35 -16.58
C TRP A 156 -4.11 24.64 -16.89
N LEU A 157 -3.60 25.74 -16.36
CA LEU A 157 -4.13 27.10 -16.64
C LEU A 157 -3.57 27.64 -17.96
N SER A 158 -2.41 27.16 -18.36
CA SER A 158 -1.76 27.42 -19.64
C SER A 158 -0.78 26.27 -19.92
N PRO A 159 -0.19 26.18 -21.14
CA PRO A 159 0.85 25.18 -21.43
C PRO A 159 2.08 25.22 -20.51
N ARG A 160 2.21 26.27 -19.69
CA ARG A 160 3.36 26.46 -18.80
C ARG A 160 3.00 26.44 -17.31
N VAL A 161 1.73 26.59 -16.96
CA VAL A 161 1.30 26.75 -15.57
C VAL A 161 0.30 25.66 -15.21
N ARG A 162 0.65 24.83 -14.24
CA ARG A 162 -0.25 23.82 -13.63
C ARG A 162 -0.48 24.20 -12.17
N VAL A 163 -1.73 24.12 -11.74
CA VAL A 163 -2.13 24.21 -10.33
C VAL A 163 -2.65 22.84 -9.89
N GLY A 164 -2.44 22.51 -8.63
CA GLY A 164 -2.89 21.27 -8.03
C GLY A 164 -3.50 21.46 -6.67
N ALA A 165 -4.39 20.58 -6.29
CA ALA A 165 -4.94 20.45 -4.95
C ALA A 165 -4.92 18.99 -4.53
N THR A 166 -4.62 18.74 -3.25
CA THR A 166 -4.50 17.41 -2.65
C THR A 166 -5.27 17.36 -1.35
N ALA A 167 -6.02 16.30 -1.11
CA ALA A 167 -6.61 15.99 0.18
C ALA A 167 -6.34 14.53 0.50
N VAL A 168 -5.77 14.27 1.68
CA VAL A 168 -5.42 12.91 2.13
C VAL A 168 -5.91 12.71 3.55
N GLN A 169 -6.53 11.57 3.82
CA GLN A 169 -6.80 11.10 5.16
C GLN A 169 -6.22 9.69 5.32
N THR A 170 -5.25 9.57 6.21
CA THR A 170 -4.67 8.28 6.62
C THR A 170 -5.15 7.98 8.03
N ARG A 171 -5.63 6.74 8.27
CA ARG A 171 -5.97 6.27 9.62
C ARG A 171 -5.12 5.05 9.92
N LYS A 172 -4.62 4.94 11.14
CA LYS A 172 -3.75 3.89 11.61
C LYS A 172 -4.19 3.41 12.98
N GLY A 173 -4.39 2.10 13.14
CA GLY A 173 -4.59 1.45 14.42
C GLY A 173 -3.26 1.13 15.12
N GLU A 174 -3.34 0.62 16.34
CA GLU A 174 -2.15 0.33 17.17
C GLU A 174 -1.38 -0.92 16.73
N GLN A 175 -1.90 -1.71 15.79
CA GLN A 175 -1.21 -2.92 15.35
C GLN A 175 0.04 -2.56 14.55
N ASP A 176 1.18 -3.07 15.00
CA ASP A 176 2.47 -2.89 14.37
C ASP A 176 2.87 -4.12 13.53
N ILE A 177 3.66 -3.89 12.47
CA ILE A 177 4.15 -4.92 11.57
C ILE A 177 5.08 -5.92 12.27
N THR A 178 5.67 -5.53 13.40
CA THR A 178 6.54 -6.39 14.22
C THR A 178 5.77 -7.34 15.12
N VAL A 179 4.45 -7.16 15.25
CA VAL A 179 3.62 -7.96 16.14
C VAL A 179 2.76 -8.92 15.32
N PRO A 180 3.18 -10.19 15.15
CA PRO A 180 2.43 -11.16 14.40
C PRO A 180 1.16 -11.58 15.15
N ARG A 181 0.18 -12.11 14.42
CA ARG A 181 -0.98 -12.72 15.01
C ARG A 181 -0.55 -13.96 15.82
N ARG A 182 -0.97 -14.04 17.09
CA ARG A 182 -0.76 -15.22 17.92
C ARG A 182 -1.70 -16.35 17.52
N ARG A 183 -1.18 -17.55 17.28
CA ARG A 183 -1.99 -18.76 17.07
C ARG A 183 -2.91 -18.99 18.27
N GLY A 184 -4.21 -19.23 18.02
CA GLY A 184 -5.21 -19.47 19.08
C GLY A 184 -5.72 -18.19 19.78
N GLY A 185 -5.32 -17.01 19.31
CA GLY A 185 -5.88 -15.75 19.79
C GLY A 185 -7.35 -15.55 19.36
N PRO A 186 -8.04 -14.52 19.87
CA PRO A 186 -9.43 -14.26 19.55
C PRO A 186 -9.61 -14.10 18.04
N GLN A 187 -10.61 -14.77 17.47
CA GLN A 187 -10.90 -14.77 16.02
C GLN A 187 -11.56 -13.47 15.52
N ARG A 188 -11.63 -12.45 16.35
CA ARG A 188 -12.16 -11.13 15.95
C ARG A 188 -11.01 -10.20 15.66
N TRP A 189 -10.92 -9.76 14.42
CA TRP A 189 -10.13 -8.58 14.12
C TRP A 189 -10.99 -7.34 14.35
N THR A 190 -10.34 -6.28 14.78
CA THR A 190 -10.96 -4.97 14.91
C THR A 190 -10.25 -4.08 13.90
N PHE A 191 -10.99 -3.57 12.92
CA PHE A 191 -10.41 -2.63 12.00
C PHE A 191 -10.18 -1.32 12.72
N LEU A 192 -8.93 -0.85 12.63
CA LEU A 192 -8.30 0.17 13.44
C LEU A 192 -8.35 -0.20 14.92
N SER A 193 -7.40 -1.08 15.30
CA SER A 193 -7.26 -1.55 16.67
C SER A 193 -6.82 -0.42 17.62
N GLY A 194 -7.29 -0.47 18.85
CA GLY A 194 -6.88 0.46 19.91
C GLY A 194 -7.32 1.91 19.67
N VAL A 195 -6.44 2.84 19.95
CA VAL A 195 -6.65 4.29 19.71
C VAL A 195 -6.21 4.62 18.29
N GLU A 196 -7.17 4.96 17.44
CA GLU A 196 -6.94 5.32 16.03
C GLU A 196 -6.16 6.63 15.92
N GLU A 197 -4.95 6.62 15.31
CA GLU A 197 -4.28 7.84 14.88
C GLU A 197 -4.83 8.28 13.52
N VAL A 198 -5.17 9.56 13.37
CA VAL A 198 -5.69 10.12 12.12
C VAL A 198 -4.82 11.26 11.63
N ARG A 199 -4.27 11.11 10.44
CA ARG A 199 -3.57 12.15 9.69
C ARG A 199 -4.47 12.70 8.60
N ARG A 200 -4.71 14.02 8.59
CA ARG A 200 -5.38 14.75 7.50
C ARG A 200 -4.41 15.77 6.91
N ALA A 201 -4.28 15.76 5.60
CA ALA A 201 -3.43 16.67 4.87
C ALA A 201 -4.22 17.34 3.74
N PHE A 202 -4.04 18.66 3.59
CA PHE A 202 -4.62 19.43 2.51
C PHE A 202 -3.52 20.27 1.88
N GLY A 203 -3.22 20.00 0.61
CA GLY A 203 -2.15 20.64 -0.13
C GLY A 203 -2.65 21.44 -1.31
N VAL A 204 -1.91 22.48 -1.66
CA VAL A 204 -2.04 23.20 -2.92
C VAL A 204 -0.66 23.33 -3.57
N SER A 205 -0.60 23.22 -4.89
CA SER A 205 0.66 23.30 -5.63
C SER A 205 0.53 24.19 -6.84
N VAL A 206 1.65 24.83 -7.21
CA VAL A 206 1.80 25.58 -8.45
C VAL A 206 3.10 25.14 -9.10
N ARG A 207 3.00 24.68 -10.35
CA ARG A 207 4.16 24.36 -11.20
C ARG A 207 4.21 25.29 -12.38
N VAL A 208 5.38 25.93 -12.59
CA VAL A 208 5.68 26.72 -13.77
C VAL A 208 6.81 26.06 -14.53
N THR A 209 6.58 25.78 -15.82
CA THR A 209 7.55 25.12 -16.68
C THR A 209 7.85 25.99 -17.88
N GLU A 210 9.09 26.40 -18.05
CA GLU A 210 9.55 26.93 -19.31
C GLU A 210 10.21 25.79 -20.11
N VAL A 211 9.62 25.46 -21.25
CA VAL A 211 9.85 24.22 -22.02
C VAL A 211 11.33 23.96 -22.34
N THR A 212 12.17 24.97 -22.36
CA THR A 212 13.57 24.83 -22.77
C THR A 212 14.61 25.04 -21.68
N ARG A 213 14.26 25.63 -20.54
CA ARG A 213 15.27 26.11 -19.59
C ARG A 213 15.06 25.72 -18.14
N TRP A 214 13.87 25.95 -17.55
CA TRP A 214 13.69 25.74 -16.12
C TRP A 214 12.27 25.28 -15.76
N THR A 215 12.17 24.64 -14.62
CA THR A 215 10.89 24.31 -13.97
C THR A 215 10.97 24.75 -12.52
N ALA A 216 9.94 25.42 -12.05
CA ALA A 216 9.74 25.73 -10.63
C ALA A 216 8.45 25.11 -10.14
N ASP A 217 8.49 24.51 -8.96
CA ASP A 217 7.37 23.84 -8.31
C ASP A 217 7.33 24.32 -6.85
N VAL A 218 6.17 24.78 -6.42
CA VAL A 218 5.94 25.19 -5.02
C VAL A 218 4.69 24.48 -4.54
N GLU A 219 4.80 23.82 -3.40
CA GLU A 219 3.70 23.12 -2.72
C GLU A 219 3.61 23.61 -1.28
N ALA A 220 2.40 23.88 -0.81
CA ALA A 220 2.11 24.15 0.59
C ALA A 220 1.06 23.16 1.07
N THR A 221 1.35 22.44 2.16
CA THR A 221 0.50 21.41 2.73
C THR A 221 0.25 21.68 4.20
N TYR A 222 -1.01 21.86 4.57
CA TYR A 222 -1.45 21.84 5.96
C TYR A 222 -1.67 20.39 6.40
N VAL A 223 -1.09 20.01 7.52
CA VAL A 223 -1.20 18.66 8.11
C VAL A 223 -1.75 18.78 9.51
N ARG A 224 -2.75 17.95 9.82
CA ARG A 224 -3.29 17.77 11.16
C ARG A 224 -3.24 16.29 11.55
N LEU A 225 -2.63 16.00 12.69
CA LEU A 225 -2.60 14.71 13.35
C LEU A 225 -3.52 14.75 14.57
N THR A 226 -4.30 13.71 14.75
CA THR A 226 -5.19 13.49 15.90
C THR A 226 -4.84 12.16 16.51
N ASN A 227 -4.80 12.08 17.84
CA ASN A 227 -4.34 10.93 18.64
C ASN A 227 -2.90 10.52 18.27
N VAL A 228 -2.01 11.50 18.22
CA VAL A 228 -0.59 11.32 17.87
C VAL A 228 0.03 10.24 18.74
N ASP A 229 0.76 9.31 18.11
CA ASP A 229 1.39 8.16 18.76
C ASP A 229 0.38 7.31 19.56
N HIS A 230 -0.87 7.22 19.04
CA HIS A 230 -2.00 6.51 19.66
C HIS A 230 -2.39 7.02 21.06
N VAL A 231 -2.03 8.25 21.40
CA VAL A 231 -2.43 8.90 22.66
C VAL A 231 -3.74 9.63 22.45
N ALA A 232 -4.82 9.16 23.12
CA ALA A 232 -6.16 9.73 22.98
C ALA A 232 -6.18 11.25 23.28
N GLY A 233 -6.68 12.03 22.33
CA GLY A 233 -6.78 13.50 22.44
C GLY A 233 -5.48 14.27 22.11
N ALA A 234 -4.34 13.60 21.93
CA ALA A 234 -3.11 14.27 21.49
C ALA A 234 -3.28 14.79 20.06
N THR A 235 -2.95 16.05 19.82
CA THR A 235 -3.06 16.66 18.49
C THR A 235 -1.78 17.38 18.11
N ARG A 236 -1.46 17.37 16.82
CA ARG A 236 -0.37 18.15 16.23
C ARG A 236 -0.81 18.68 14.87
N ASP A 237 -0.52 19.91 14.57
CA ASP A 237 -0.75 20.50 13.26
C ASP A 237 0.44 21.33 12.82
N GLY A 238 0.56 21.53 11.52
CA GLY A 238 1.65 22.28 10.91
C GLY A 238 1.40 22.55 9.44
N ILE A 239 2.26 23.38 8.87
CA ILE A 239 2.29 23.67 7.45
C ILE A 239 3.68 23.32 6.93
N ASP A 240 3.74 22.47 5.91
CA ASP A 240 4.94 22.14 5.17
C ASP A 240 4.93 22.92 3.86
N ILE A 241 6.04 23.60 3.56
CA ILE A 241 6.24 24.31 2.29
C ILE A 241 7.47 23.72 1.62
N VAL A 242 7.28 23.22 0.41
CA VAL A 242 8.35 22.65 -0.41
C VAL A 242 8.48 23.45 -1.70
N ALA A 243 9.67 23.97 -1.97
CA ALA A 243 10.00 24.62 -3.23
C ALA A 243 11.11 23.83 -3.95
N ARG A 244 10.90 23.51 -5.22
CA ARG A 244 11.86 22.81 -6.06
C ARG A 244 12.09 23.59 -7.34
N GLY A 245 13.33 23.63 -7.79
CA GLY A 245 13.71 24.23 -9.07
C GLY A 245 14.64 23.30 -9.84
N SER A 246 14.48 23.20 -11.16
CA SER A 246 15.42 22.53 -12.04
C SER A 246 15.76 23.43 -13.21
N PHE A 247 17.03 23.39 -13.63
CA PHE A 247 17.53 24.16 -14.77
C PHE A 247 18.26 23.21 -15.72
N ARG A 248 17.98 23.33 -17.01
CA ARG A 248 18.70 22.64 -18.07
C ARG A 248 19.74 23.57 -18.67
N MET A 249 21.00 23.19 -18.61
CA MET A 249 22.10 23.81 -19.33
C MET A 249 22.14 23.28 -20.77
#